data_20be1bfe28310c6181d750b2a85b78da
#
_entry.id   20be1bfe28310c6181d750b2a85b78da
#
_cell.length_a   1.000
_cell.length_b   1.000
_cell.length_c   1.000
_cell.angle_alpha   90.00
_cell.angle_beta   90.00
_cell.angle_gamma   90.00
#
_symmetry.space_group_name_H-M   'P 1'
#
loop_
_entity.id
_entity.type
_entity.pdbx_description
1 polymer ?
#
loop_
_entity_poly.entity_id
_entity_poly.type
_entity_poly.pdbx_seq_one_letter_code
_entity_poly.pdbx_strand_id
1 'polypeptide(L)'
;MTTNKNKTLIVVGAGFAGLQLVKSLKNTPIRIVLIDKSNHHVFQPLLYQVAVSALSPADISAPVRTILKNQKNVEVILGEVTEIDKSGKTVTVDGQEVKFDFLVLAPGSRHSYFGKDNWEENAPGLKTIKDALNIRENMLLSFEEAENTAFLSGRNLPVQFVVIGGGPTGVEIAGSLAEIATKTLRKDFRNIDTRQTKIILVEGSGKLLGAYDSPLNEKAAENLRGMGVEVRLNTMVTNIDETGVTLGDEKIETRNIIWAAGNNASPLIKSLGTETDRMGRAIVRENCSIQESDDIFVVGDAANFMENGKSLPGIAPVAMQQGRYIGKLIKNRLEGRDIPRFNYSDKGSMATIGRAKAIFQAGNIKLSGFIAWIMWAFIHIMYLIGFRNRYRVMAEWVWYYISFKPGARLI
;
A
#
# COMPACT_ATOMS: atom_id res chain seq x y z
N MET A 1 -27.60 33.11 17.05
CA MET A 1 -26.45 32.21 16.82
C MET A 1 -26.84 30.82 17.32
N THR A 2 -27.43 30.02 16.45
CA THR A 2 -27.84 28.66 16.77
C THR A 2 -26.56 27.79 16.86
N THR A 3 -26.36 27.26 18.04
CA THR A 3 -25.18 26.47 18.42
C THR A 3 -25.10 25.16 17.59
N ASN A 4 -24.14 25.12 16.67
CA ASN A 4 -23.78 23.98 15.82
C ASN A 4 -23.12 22.83 16.63
N LYS A 5 -23.57 22.61 17.86
CA LYS A 5 -22.90 21.71 18.84
C LYS A 5 -23.13 20.22 18.61
N ASN A 6 -23.89 19.80 17.58
CA ASN A 6 -24.31 18.39 17.46
C ASN A 6 -24.12 17.77 16.07
N LYS A 7 -23.34 18.38 15.16
CA LYS A 7 -23.11 17.73 13.86
C LYS A 7 -22.20 16.52 13.99
N THR A 8 -22.55 15.44 13.29
CA THR A 8 -21.81 14.18 13.27
C THR A 8 -21.12 13.98 11.93
N LEU A 9 -19.82 13.78 11.97
CA LEU A 9 -19.01 13.35 10.85
C LEU A 9 -18.69 11.87 11.01
N ILE A 10 -19.05 11.05 10.00
CA ILE A 10 -18.57 9.69 9.89
C ILE A 10 -17.39 9.67 8.93
N VAL A 11 -16.30 9.01 9.34
CA VAL A 11 -15.11 8.76 8.52
C VAL A 11 -14.93 7.25 8.41
N VAL A 12 -14.97 6.74 7.18
CA VAL A 12 -14.77 5.31 6.90
C VAL A 12 -13.35 5.09 6.38
N GLY A 13 -12.55 4.39 7.18
CA GLY A 13 -11.14 4.10 6.90
C GLY A 13 -10.17 4.97 7.70
N ALA A 14 -9.31 4.31 8.50
CA ALA A 14 -8.23 4.91 9.29
C ALA A 14 -6.86 4.85 8.57
N GLY A 15 -6.89 4.85 7.23
CA GLY A 15 -5.71 4.95 6.38
C GLY A 15 -5.08 6.35 6.39
N PHE A 16 -4.27 6.64 5.38
CA PHE A 16 -3.59 7.94 5.26
C PHE A 16 -4.54 9.13 5.21
N ALA A 17 -5.62 9.05 4.41
CA ALA A 17 -6.57 10.14 4.28
C ALA A 17 -7.40 10.32 5.55
N GLY A 18 -8.03 9.26 6.07
CA GLY A 18 -8.92 9.34 7.23
C GLY A 18 -8.22 9.83 8.50
N LEU A 19 -7.02 9.33 8.79
CA LEU A 19 -6.26 9.83 9.95
C LEU A 19 -5.84 11.29 9.83
N GLN A 20 -5.44 11.75 8.64
CA GLN A 20 -5.08 13.16 8.45
C GLN A 20 -6.30 14.07 8.58
N LEU A 21 -7.45 13.65 8.06
CA LEU A 21 -8.73 14.33 8.23
C LEU A 21 -9.08 14.46 9.72
N VAL A 22 -9.17 13.33 10.43
CA VAL A 22 -9.55 13.31 11.85
C VAL A 22 -8.62 14.19 12.69
N LYS A 23 -7.30 14.08 12.49
CA LYS A 23 -6.31 14.91 13.19
C LYS A 23 -6.48 16.41 12.91
N SER A 24 -6.82 16.80 11.68
CA SER A 24 -7.00 18.20 11.30
C SER A 24 -8.21 18.85 11.94
N LEU A 25 -9.21 18.04 12.37
CA LEU A 25 -10.41 18.46 13.08
C LEU A 25 -10.28 18.41 14.62
N LYS A 26 -9.08 18.21 15.15
CA LYS A 26 -8.84 18.30 16.59
C LYS A 26 -9.32 19.66 17.12
N ASN A 27 -10.08 19.63 18.21
CA ASN A 27 -10.69 20.82 18.84
C ASN A 27 -11.77 21.54 17.98
N THR A 28 -12.22 20.98 16.89
CA THR A 28 -13.39 21.48 16.15
C THR A 28 -14.68 21.01 16.86
N PRO A 29 -15.74 21.85 16.96
CA PRO A 29 -16.98 21.49 17.64
C PRO A 29 -17.85 20.58 16.75
N ILE A 30 -17.39 19.37 16.49
CA ILE A 30 -18.03 18.32 15.71
C ILE A 30 -17.76 16.97 16.37
N ARG A 31 -18.75 16.09 16.41
CA ARG A 31 -18.57 14.69 16.80
C ARG A 31 -18.03 13.91 15.60
N ILE A 32 -16.95 13.17 15.79
CA ILE A 32 -16.34 12.34 14.75
C ILE A 32 -16.48 10.88 15.14
N VAL A 33 -17.03 10.06 14.24
CA VAL A 33 -17.04 8.61 14.35
C VAL A 33 -16.12 8.05 13.26
N LEU A 34 -14.96 7.54 13.66
CA LEU A 34 -14.01 6.91 12.77
C LEU A 34 -14.21 5.39 12.79
N ILE A 35 -14.59 4.83 11.65
CA ILE A 35 -14.89 3.40 11.49
C ILE A 35 -13.82 2.77 10.61
N ASP A 36 -13.21 1.68 11.09
CA ASP A 36 -12.26 0.89 10.29
C ASP A 36 -12.41 -0.59 10.65
N LYS A 37 -12.24 -1.45 9.65
CA LYS A 37 -12.23 -2.92 9.81
C LYS A 37 -10.99 -3.45 10.53
N SER A 38 -9.97 -2.60 10.70
CA SER A 38 -8.74 -2.88 11.41
C SER A 38 -8.55 -1.95 12.59
N ASN A 39 -8.02 -2.45 13.71
CA ASN A 39 -7.75 -1.63 14.89
C ASN A 39 -6.49 -0.77 14.78
N HIS A 40 -5.78 -0.83 13.65
CA HIS A 40 -4.46 -0.23 13.48
C HIS A 40 -4.30 0.45 12.11
N HIS A 41 -3.50 1.48 12.09
CA HIS A 41 -3.00 2.08 10.86
C HIS A 41 -1.69 1.42 10.45
N VAL A 42 -1.54 1.14 9.16
CA VAL A 42 -0.32 0.56 8.56
C VAL A 42 0.37 1.59 7.69
N PHE A 43 1.68 1.72 7.83
CA PHE A 43 2.50 2.49 6.90
C PHE A 43 2.86 1.62 5.70
N GLN A 44 1.92 1.53 4.76
CA GLN A 44 1.98 0.64 3.58
C GLN A 44 3.27 0.73 2.75
N PRO A 45 3.94 1.91 2.60
CA PRO A 45 5.20 1.96 1.85
C PRO A 45 6.32 1.06 2.37
N LEU A 46 6.24 0.58 3.61
CA LEU A 46 7.20 -0.37 4.18
C LEU A 46 6.65 -1.79 4.35
N LEU A 47 5.46 -2.06 3.83
CA LEU A 47 4.80 -3.35 4.00
C LEU A 47 5.57 -4.51 3.34
N TYR A 48 6.22 -4.23 2.19
CA TYR A 48 7.07 -5.22 1.52
C TYR A 48 8.24 -5.67 2.41
N GLN A 49 8.78 -4.81 3.29
CA GLN A 49 9.83 -5.19 4.24
C GLN A 49 9.32 -6.16 5.31
N VAL A 50 8.04 -6.09 5.66
CA VAL A 50 7.41 -7.11 6.50
C VAL A 50 7.27 -8.43 5.75
N ALA A 51 6.86 -8.38 4.49
CA ALA A 51 6.72 -9.57 3.66
C ALA A 51 8.03 -10.34 3.46
N VAL A 52 9.17 -9.65 3.44
CA VAL A 52 10.50 -10.28 3.30
C VAL A 52 11.27 -10.37 4.63
N SER A 53 10.60 -10.33 5.77
CA SER A 53 11.22 -10.48 7.12
C SER A 53 12.21 -9.39 7.52
N ALA A 54 12.31 -8.29 6.79
CA ALA A 54 13.22 -7.19 7.12
C ALA A 54 12.72 -6.34 8.32
N LEU A 55 11.40 -6.20 8.47
CA LEU A 55 10.75 -5.50 9.58
C LEU A 55 9.65 -6.36 10.21
N SER A 56 9.31 -6.06 11.45
CA SER A 56 8.14 -6.64 12.10
C SER A 56 6.87 -5.82 11.79
N PRO A 57 5.67 -6.43 11.84
CA PRO A 57 4.42 -5.68 11.68
C PRO A 57 4.28 -4.49 12.64
N ALA A 58 4.78 -4.65 13.87
CA ALA A 58 4.71 -3.62 14.90
C ALA A 58 5.61 -2.39 14.63
N ASP A 59 6.57 -2.51 13.72
CA ASP A 59 7.49 -1.41 13.37
C ASP A 59 6.83 -0.42 12.42
N ILE A 60 5.88 -0.89 11.61
CA ILE A 60 5.20 -0.09 10.58
C ILE A 60 3.72 0.17 10.89
N SER A 61 3.21 -0.29 12.02
CA SER A 61 1.81 -0.12 12.41
C SER A 61 1.65 0.50 13.79
N ALA A 62 0.49 1.11 14.01
CA ALA A 62 0.14 1.65 15.32
C ALA A 62 -1.38 1.58 15.54
N PRO A 63 -1.84 1.21 16.76
CA PRO A 63 -3.27 1.17 17.07
C PRO A 63 -3.91 2.54 16.89
N VAL A 64 -5.03 2.60 16.17
CA VAL A 64 -5.74 3.86 15.87
C VAL A 64 -6.13 4.60 17.15
N ARG A 65 -6.62 3.87 18.16
CA ARG A 65 -6.97 4.46 19.46
C ARG A 65 -5.77 5.10 20.16
N THR A 66 -4.58 4.51 20.03
CA THR A 66 -3.34 5.09 20.57
C THR A 66 -2.94 6.37 19.84
N ILE A 67 -3.10 6.39 18.51
CA ILE A 67 -2.81 7.56 17.67
C ILE A 67 -3.70 8.76 18.06
N LEU A 68 -4.97 8.49 18.38
CA LEU A 68 -5.99 9.50 18.61
C LEU A 68 -6.33 9.72 20.10
N LYS A 69 -5.63 9.09 21.05
CA LYS A 69 -5.93 9.09 22.50
C LYS A 69 -6.10 10.49 23.12
N ASN A 70 -5.45 11.50 22.58
CA ASN A 70 -5.50 12.88 23.07
C ASN A 70 -6.51 13.77 22.29
N GLN A 71 -7.36 13.18 21.47
CA GLN A 71 -8.41 13.88 20.72
C GLN A 71 -9.77 13.52 21.28
N LYS A 72 -10.45 14.49 21.92
CA LYS A 72 -11.68 14.24 22.69
C LYS A 72 -12.94 14.14 21.84
N ASN A 73 -12.93 14.70 20.64
CA ASN A 73 -14.09 14.77 19.75
C ASN A 73 -14.18 13.59 18.75
N VAL A 74 -13.43 12.51 18.97
CA VAL A 74 -13.42 11.33 18.11
C VAL A 74 -13.74 10.05 18.88
N GLU A 75 -14.64 9.27 18.34
CA GLU A 75 -14.91 7.89 18.71
C GLU A 75 -14.39 6.97 17.62
N VAL A 76 -13.67 5.91 17.99
CA VAL A 76 -13.11 4.93 17.05
C VAL A 76 -13.92 3.65 17.17
N ILE A 77 -14.45 3.19 16.06
CA ILE A 77 -15.24 1.94 15.98
C ILE A 77 -14.47 0.95 15.12
N LEU A 78 -14.24 -0.24 15.65
CA LEU A 78 -13.79 -1.39 14.88
C LEU A 78 -15.02 -2.05 14.28
N GLY A 79 -15.18 -2.00 12.97
CA GLY A 79 -16.33 -2.55 12.28
C GLY A 79 -16.23 -2.32 10.77
N GLU A 80 -17.05 -3.02 10.01
CA GLU A 80 -17.11 -2.89 8.56
C GLU A 80 -18.39 -2.15 8.15
N VAL A 81 -18.22 -1.09 7.36
CA VAL A 81 -19.35 -0.41 6.71
C VAL A 81 -19.72 -1.20 5.46
N THR A 82 -20.95 -1.69 5.40
CA THR A 82 -21.45 -2.53 4.31
C THR A 82 -22.35 -1.78 3.35
N GLU A 83 -23.12 -0.80 3.86
CA GLU A 83 -24.10 -0.06 3.07
C GLU A 83 -24.08 1.43 3.41
N ILE A 84 -24.52 2.24 2.43
CA ILE A 84 -24.62 3.71 2.57
C ILE A 84 -25.94 4.14 1.97
N ASP A 85 -26.82 4.70 2.82
CA ASP A 85 -28.04 5.39 2.38
C ASP A 85 -27.77 6.89 2.30
N LYS A 86 -27.63 7.40 1.06
CA LYS A 86 -27.41 8.84 0.79
C LYS A 86 -28.61 9.69 1.20
N SER A 87 -29.82 9.16 1.00
CA SER A 87 -31.08 9.87 1.22
C SER A 87 -31.42 9.95 2.69
N GLY A 88 -31.31 8.84 3.42
CA GLY A 88 -31.50 8.76 4.86
C GLY A 88 -30.33 9.31 5.68
N LYS A 89 -29.19 9.59 5.01
CA LYS A 89 -27.92 9.97 5.64
C LYS A 89 -27.51 8.98 6.73
N THR A 90 -27.49 7.67 6.40
CA THR A 90 -27.05 6.62 7.29
C THR A 90 -25.96 5.77 6.64
N VAL A 91 -25.12 5.15 7.47
CA VAL A 91 -24.24 4.05 7.10
C VAL A 91 -24.57 2.83 7.95
N THR A 92 -24.53 1.64 7.36
CA THR A 92 -24.70 0.39 8.10
C THR A 92 -23.34 -0.15 8.52
N VAL A 93 -23.18 -0.36 9.82
CA VAL A 93 -21.96 -0.92 10.43
C VAL A 93 -22.35 -2.15 11.22
N ASP A 94 -21.84 -3.31 10.86
CA ASP A 94 -22.15 -4.58 11.51
C ASP A 94 -23.69 -4.80 11.70
N GLY A 95 -24.47 -4.41 10.68
CA GLY A 95 -25.94 -4.52 10.68
C GLY A 95 -26.70 -3.42 11.42
N GLN A 96 -26.02 -2.39 11.94
CA GLN A 96 -26.65 -1.27 12.65
C GLN A 96 -26.48 0.04 11.87
N GLU A 97 -27.57 0.81 11.78
CA GLU A 97 -27.54 2.12 11.12
C GLU A 97 -26.98 3.21 12.05
N VAL A 98 -26.07 4.02 11.49
CA VAL A 98 -25.50 5.20 12.15
C VAL A 98 -25.74 6.43 11.27
N LYS A 99 -26.38 7.46 11.82
CA LYS A 99 -26.70 8.71 11.13
C LYS A 99 -25.49 9.64 11.04
N PHE A 100 -25.41 10.42 9.96
CA PHE A 100 -24.37 11.43 9.77
C PHE A 100 -24.94 12.75 9.23
N ASP A 101 -24.23 13.84 9.50
CA ASP A 101 -24.38 15.12 8.79
C ASP A 101 -23.36 15.21 7.66
N PHE A 102 -22.15 14.70 7.89
CA PHE A 102 -21.08 14.59 6.89
C PHE A 102 -20.55 13.15 6.85
N LEU A 103 -20.27 12.67 5.63
CA LEU A 103 -19.65 11.37 5.41
C LEU A 103 -18.38 11.52 4.60
N VAL A 104 -17.27 10.93 5.07
CA VAL A 104 -16.04 10.84 4.31
C VAL A 104 -15.62 9.39 4.14
N LEU A 105 -15.58 8.96 2.89
CA LEU A 105 -15.14 7.63 2.50
C LEU A 105 -13.67 7.64 2.12
N ALA A 106 -12.86 6.97 2.92
CA ALA A 106 -11.43 6.76 2.71
C ALA A 106 -11.06 5.26 2.81
N PRO A 107 -11.83 4.33 2.18
CA PRO A 107 -11.69 2.89 2.39
C PRO A 107 -10.45 2.31 1.70
N GLY A 108 -9.71 3.11 0.94
CA GLY A 108 -8.54 2.68 0.19
C GLY A 108 -8.88 1.85 -1.04
N SER A 109 -7.92 1.00 -1.44
CA SER A 109 -8.01 0.14 -2.61
C SER A 109 -7.73 -1.33 -2.26
N ARG A 110 -8.15 -2.24 -3.13
CA ARG A 110 -7.81 -3.67 -3.12
C ARG A 110 -6.99 -4.04 -4.35
N HIS A 111 -6.49 -5.25 -4.40
CA HIS A 111 -5.87 -5.78 -5.62
C HIS A 111 -6.91 -5.93 -6.73
N SER A 112 -6.46 -5.76 -7.96
CA SER A 112 -7.22 -6.06 -9.16
C SER A 112 -6.56 -7.25 -9.86
N TYR A 113 -7.30 -8.31 -10.02
CA TYR A 113 -6.90 -9.48 -10.83
C TYR A 113 -7.47 -9.41 -12.24
N PHE A 114 -7.92 -8.22 -12.69
CA PHE A 114 -8.46 -7.95 -14.02
C PHE A 114 -9.60 -8.91 -14.44
N GLY A 115 -10.48 -9.22 -13.46
CA GLY A 115 -11.62 -10.14 -13.65
C GLY A 115 -11.29 -11.62 -13.41
N LYS A 116 -10.07 -11.94 -12.99
CA LYS A 116 -9.60 -13.28 -12.64
C LYS A 116 -9.43 -13.42 -11.11
N ASP A 117 -10.47 -13.07 -10.36
CA ASP A 117 -10.40 -12.99 -8.88
C ASP A 117 -10.05 -14.35 -8.24
N ASN A 118 -10.26 -15.47 -8.93
CA ASN A 118 -9.81 -16.80 -8.52
C ASN A 118 -8.27 -16.97 -8.44
N TRP A 119 -7.50 -16.04 -9.05
CA TRP A 119 -6.03 -16.07 -8.93
C TRP A 119 -5.52 -15.64 -7.57
N GLU A 120 -6.34 -14.94 -6.78
CA GLU A 120 -5.95 -14.43 -5.45
C GLU A 120 -5.49 -15.55 -4.51
N GLU A 121 -6.12 -16.72 -4.59
CA GLU A 121 -5.77 -17.87 -3.76
C GLU A 121 -4.33 -18.35 -3.99
N ASN A 122 -3.88 -18.37 -5.26
CA ASN A 122 -2.55 -18.86 -5.64
C ASN A 122 -1.50 -17.74 -5.83
N ALA A 123 -1.93 -16.50 -5.95
CA ALA A 123 -1.07 -15.34 -6.12
C ALA A 123 -1.50 -14.21 -5.18
N PRO A 124 -1.21 -14.30 -3.89
CA PRO A 124 -1.60 -13.28 -2.92
C PRO A 124 -0.98 -11.93 -3.27
N GLY A 125 -1.78 -10.88 -3.09
CA GLY A 125 -1.29 -9.52 -3.20
C GLY A 125 -0.68 -8.99 -1.90
N LEU A 126 -0.30 -7.70 -1.85
CA LEU A 126 0.31 -7.07 -0.69
C LEU A 126 -0.34 -5.73 -0.34
N LYS A 127 -1.36 -5.74 0.52
CA LYS A 127 -2.09 -4.56 0.99
C LYS A 127 -2.23 -4.49 2.50
N THR A 128 -2.27 -5.63 3.18
CA THR A 128 -2.49 -5.74 4.62
C THR A 128 -1.33 -6.43 5.31
N ILE A 129 -1.27 -6.31 6.65
CA ILE A 129 -0.28 -7.06 7.45
C ILE A 129 -0.48 -8.57 7.27
N LYS A 130 -1.73 -9.03 7.16
CA LYS A 130 -2.04 -10.44 6.93
C LYS A 130 -1.42 -10.94 5.62
N ASP A 131 -1.54 -10.17 4.55
CA ASP A 131 -0.93 -10.50 3.26
C ASP A 131 0.59 -10.58 3.36
N ALA A 132 1.21 -9.60 4.03
CA ALA A 132 2.65 -9.58 4.23
C ALA A 132 3.16 -10.76 5.05
N LEU A 133 2.41 -11.16 6.08
CA LEU A 133 2.75 -12.32 6.90
C LEU A 133 2.59 -13.63 6.12
N ASN A 134 1.53 -13.76 5.32
CA ASN A 134 1.33 -14.92 4.46
C ASN A 134 2.46 -15.06 3.41
N ILE A 135 2.83 -13.96 2.74
CA ILE A 135 3.97 -13.97 1.80
C ILE A 135 5.27 -14.36 2.52
N ARG A 136 5.51 -13.82 3.73
CA ARG A 136 6.68 -14.16 4.54
C ARG A 136 6.74 -15.62 4.90
N GLU A 137 5.64 -16.17 5.39
CA GLU A 137 5.53 -17.58 5.77
C GLU A 137 5.82 -18.48 4.58
N ASN A 138 5.14 -18.26 3.44
CA ASN A 138 5.35 -19.04 2.23
C ASN A 138 6.80 -18.95 1.71
N MET A 139 7.38 -17.73 1.76
CA MET A 139 8.78 -17.53 1.38
C MET A 139 9.73 -18.36 2.25
N LEU A 140 9.60 -18.29 3.57
CA LEU A 140 10.49 -19.00 4.49
C LEU A 140 10.29 -20.51 4.39
N LEU A 141 9.04 -20.99 4.36
CA LEU A 141 8.71 -22.41 4.18
C LEU A 141 9.32 -23.00 2.90
N SER A 142 9.33 -22.24 1.80
CA SER A 142 9.92 -22.70 0.54
C SER A 142 11.42 -22.99 0.64
N PHE A 143 12.16 -22.23 1.45
CA PHE A 143 13.58 -22.53 1.71
C PHE A 143 13.75 -23.73 2.62
N GLU A 144 12.91 -23.88 3.65
CA GLU A 144 12.91 -25.05 4.54
C GLU A 144 12.56 -26.35 3.79
N GLU A 145 11.56 -26.31 2.92
CA GLU A 145 11.17 -27.44 2.07
C GLU A 145 12.30 -27.84 1.09
N ALA A 146 12.98 -26.86 0.51
CA ALA A 146 14.13 -27.10 -0.36
C ALA A 146 15.30 -27.75 0.40
N GLU A 147 15.62 -27.24 1.60
CA GLU A 147 16.66 -27.81 2.48
C GLU A 147 16.33 -29.25 2.87
N ASN A 148 15.09 -29.52 3.30
CA ASN A 148 14.63 -30.85 3.66
C ASN A 148 14.69 -31.82 2.47
N THR A 149 14.28 -31.35 1.27
CA THR A 149 14.33 -32.16 0.06
C THR A 149 15.76 -32.53 -0.32
N ALA A 150 16.67 -31.54 -0.25
CA ALA A 150 18.08 -31.75 -0.52
C ALA A 150 18.70 -32.73 0.47
N PHE A 151 18.40 -32.60 1.77
CA PHE A 151 18.90 -33.49 2.81
C PHE A 151 18.35 -34.92 2.67
N LEU A 152 17.03 -35.10 2.48
CA LEU A 152 16.38 -36.41 2.48
C LEU A 152 16.54 -37.18 1.17
N SER A 153 16.59 -36.50 0.03
CA SER A 153 16.58 -37.16 -1.28
C SER A 153 17.81 -36.85 -2.17
N GLY A 154 18.71 -35.97 -1.71
CA GLY A 154 19.86 -35.50 -2.50
C GLY A 154 19.48 -34.62 -3.69
N ARG A 155 18.20 -34.29 -3.86
CA ARG A 155 17.74 -33.45 -4.98
C ARG A 155 17.81 -31.98 -4.59
N ASN A 156 18.64 -31.23 -5.27
CA ASN A 156 18.77 -29.78 -5.06
C ASN A 156 17.92 -29.05 -6.10
N LEU A 157 16.73 -28.63 -5.72
CA LEU A 157 15.84 -27.83 -6.55
C LEU A 157 15.91 -26.37 -6.09
N PRO A 158 16.20 -25.41 -6.99
CA PRO A 158 16.26 -24.00 -6.63
C PRO A 158 14.87 -23.50 -6.25
N VAL A 159 14.77 -22.72 -5.17
CA VAL A 159 13.56 -22.00 -4.83
C VAL A 159 13.28 -20.96 -5.91
N GLN A 160 12.01 -20.85 -6.33
CA GLN A 160 11.63 -19.94 -7.42
C GLN A 160 10.47 -19.05 -7.00
N PHE A 161 10.61 -17.74 -7.28
CA PHE A 161 9.59 -16.72 -7.04
C PHE A 161 9.20 -16.05 -8.36
N VAL A 162 7.90 -15.79 -8.52
CA VAL A 162 7.39 -14.97 -9.62
C VAL A 162 6.64 -13.78 -9.03
N VAL A 163 7.11 -12.58 -9.33
CA VAL A 163 6.48 -11.31 -8.93
C VAL A 163 5.80 -10.72 -10.16
N ILE A 164 4.51 -10.46 -10.07
CA ILE A 164 3.69 -9.99 -11.19
C ILE A 164 3.36 -8.52 -10.98
N GLY A 165 3.84 -7.67 -11.89
CA GLY A 165 3.68 -6.22 -11.87
C GLY A 165 4.97 -5.47 -11.60
N GLY A 166 5.39 -4.64 -12.56
CA GLY A 166 6.62 -3.84 -12.54
C GLY A 166 6.47 -2.44 -11.92
N GLY A 167 5.41 -2.22 -11.13
CA GLY A 167 5.22 -1.02 -10.32
C GLY A 167 6.16 -0.97 -9.10
N PRO A 168 6.06 0.09 -8.25
CA PRO A 168 6.93 0.23 -7.07
C PRO A 168 6.92 -1.00 -6.17
N THR A 169 5.75 -1.54 -5.82
CA THR A 169 5.63 -2.71 -4.95
C THR A 169 6.35 -3.94 -5.51
N GLY A 170 6.16 -4.24 -6.81
CA GLY A 170 6.81 -5.41 -7.42
C GLY A 170 8.32 -5.26 -7.52
N VAL A 171 8.81 -4.07 -7.86
CA VAL A 171 10.25 -3.76 -7.90
C VAL A 171 10.89 -3.89 -6.51
N GLU A 172 10.24 -3.34 -5.47
CA GLU A 172 10.70 -3.38 -4.08
C GLU A 172 10.72 -4.81 -3.53
N ILE A 173 9.68 -5.62 -3.80
CA ILE A 173 9.63 -7.03 -3.40
C ILE A 173 10.70 -7.83 -4.13
N ALA A 174 10.80 -7.72 -5.46
CA ALA A 174 11.76 -8.49 -6.25
C ALA A 174 13.22 -8.22 -5.82
N GLY A 175 13.57 -6.94 -5.61
CA GLY A 175 14.88 -6.56 -5.10
C GLY A 175 15.14 -7.09 -3.69
N SER A 176 14.14 -7.02 -2.81
CA SER A 176 14.28 -7.50 -1.44
C SER A 176 14.37 -9.02 -1.35
N LEU A 177 13.64 -9.76 -2.19
CA LEU A 177 13.79 -11.22 -2.32
C LEU A 177 15.19 -11.61 -2.78
N ALA A 178 15.76 -10.86 -3.74
CA ALA A 178 17.13 -11.09 -4.20
C ALA A 178 18.16 -10.87 -3.08
N GLU A 179 17.99 -9.85 -2.26
CA GLU A 179 18.86 -9.57 -1.11
C GLU A 179 18.75 -10.63 -0.02
N ILE A 180 17.53 -11.04 0.35
CA ILE A 180 17.34 -12.03 1.41
C ILE A 180 17.91 -13.39 0.98
N ALA A 181 17.67 -13.83 -0.24
CA ALA A 181 18.19 -15.09 -0.77
C ALA A 181 19.71 -15.10 -0.86
N THR A 182 20.33 -14.04 -1.42
CA THR A 182 21.78 -14.03 -1.71
C THR A 182 22.65 -13.60 -0.52
N LYS A 183 22.11 -12.82 0.43
CA LYS A 183 22.90 -12.24 1.54
C LYS A 183 22.48 -12.76 2.90
N THR A 184 21.19 -12.74 3.18
CA THR A 184 20.67 -13.05 4.52
C THR A 184 20.65 -14.55 4.79
N LEU A 185 19.98 -15.34 3.93
CA LEU A 185 19.77 -16.77 4.14
C LEU A 185 20.99 -17.64 3.78
N ARG A 186 21.96 -17.08 3.07
CA ARG A 186 23.14 -17.81 2.57
C ARG A 186 23.87 -18.66 3.60
N LYS A 187 23.87 -18.24 4.87
CA LYS A 187 24.59 -18.92 5.96
C LYS A 187 23.68 -19.77 6.86
N ASP A 188 22.39 -19.71 6.63
CA ASP A 188 21.42 -20.39 7.49
C ASP A 188 21.20 -21.85 7.03
N PHE A 189 21.25 -22.09 5.71
CA PHE A 189 21.05 -23.40 5.08
C PHE A 189 22.38 -24.08 4.75
N ARG A 190 22.40 -25.41 4.75
CA ARG A 190 23.63 -26.21 4.54
C ARG A 190 23.57 -27.11 3.33
N ASN A 191 22.38 -27.62 2.99
CA ASN A 191 22.20 -28.57 1.88
C ASN A 191 21.79 -27.87 0.58
N ILE A 192 21.33 -26.61 0.64
CA ILE A 192 21.00 -25.80 -0.53
C ILE A 192 21.89 -24.57 -0.61
N ASP A 193 22.13 -24.10 -1.83
CA ASP A 193 22.72 -22.78 -2.07
C ASP A 193 21.62 -21.79 -2.42
N THR A 194 21.22 -20.97 -1.44
CA THR A 194 20.16 -19.98 -1.61
C THR A 194 20.44 -18.92 -2.67
N ARG A 195 21.70 -18.78 -3.13
CA ARG A 195 22.08 -17.91 -4.26
C ARG A 195 21.54 -18.40 -5.61
N GLN A 196 21.16 -19.67 -5.69
CA GLN A 196 20.54 -20.26 -6.88
C GLN A 196 19.03 -19.97 -6.98
N THR A 197 18.48 -19.27 -5.99
CA THR A 197 17.07 -18.82 -6.02
C THR A 197 16.79 -18.05 -7.30
N LYS A 198 15.76 -18.45 -8.01
CA LYS A 198 15.28 -17.78 -9.23
C LYS A 198 14.19 -16.77 -8.84
N ILE A 199 14.36 -15.53 -9.25
CA ILE A 199 13.36 -14.47 -9.03
C ILE A 199 13.05 -13.86 -10.39
N ILE A 200 11.79 -13.97 -10.78
CA ILE A 200 11.28 -13.49 -12.06
C ILE A 200 10.30 -12.36 -11.78
N LEU A 201 10.58 -11.16 -12.29
CA LEU A 201 9.65 -10.02 -12.27
C LEU A 201 9.01 -9.87 -13.65
N VAL A 202 7.69 -10.01 -13.69
CA VAL A 202 6.90 -9.96 -14.92
C VAL A 202 6.14 -8.64 -15.00
N GLU A 203 6.26 -7.95 -16.13
CA GLU A 203 5.57 -6.69 -16.41
C GLU A 203 4.95 -6.74 -17.82
N GLY A 204 3.66 -6.41 -17.90
CA GLY A 204 2.92 -6.39 -19.17
C GLY A 204 3.32 -5.27 -20.12
N SER A 205 3.85 -4.17 -19.59
CA SER A 205 4.34 -3.05 -20.38
C SER A 205 5.82 -3.16 -20.73
N GLY A 206 6.28 -2.29 -21.64
CA GLY A 206 7.69 -2.27 -22.09
C GLY A 206 8.69 -1.68 -21.09
N LYS A 207 8.26 -1.28 -19.87
CA LYS A 207 9.14 -0.65 -18.88
C LYS A 207 8.67 -0.89 -17.46
N LEU A 208 9.61 -1.02 -16.54
CA LEU A 208 9.32 -0.97 -15.10
C LEU A 208 9.02 0.46 -14.68
N LEU A 209 8.30 0.60 -13.54
CA LEU A 209 8.05 1.90 -12.90
C LEU A 209 7.50 2.92 -13.89
N GLY A 210 6.42 2.56 -14.60
CA GLY A 210 5.85 3.32 -15.72
C GLY A 210 5.58 4.81 -15.46
N ALA A 211 5.44 5.21 -14.19
CA ALA A 211 5.25 6.60 -13.77
C ALA A 211 6.57 7.43 -13.76
N TYR A 212 7.72 6.77 -13.89
CA TYR A 212 9.02 7.44 -13.93
C TYR A 212 9.52 7.59 -15.36
N ASP A 213 10.23 8.68 -15.61
CA ASP A 213 10.85 8.94 -16.91
C ASP A 213 12.18 8.19 -17.08
N SER A 214 12.61 8.02 -18.35
CA SER A 214 13.99 7.65 -18.64
C SER A 214 14.96 8.74 -18.12
N PRO A 215 16.15 8.38 -17.58
CA PRO A 215 16.71 7.02 -17.51
C PRO A 215 16.37 6.25 -16.20
N LEU A 216 15.46 6.72 -15.35
CA LEU A 216 15.24 6.13 -14.02
C LEU A 216 14.62 4.72 -14.07
N ASN A 217 13.64 4.54 -14.97
CA ASN A 217 13.02 3.23 -15.19
C ASN A 217 13.99 2.19 -15.75
N GLU A 218 14.90 2.61 -16.65
CA GLU A 218 15.96 1.76 -17.20
C GLU A 218 16.96 1.33 -16.12
N LYS A 219 17.40 2.30 -15.29
CA LYS A 219 18.27 2.03 -14.13
C LYS A 219 17.66 1.09 -13.11
N ALA A 220 16.33 1.15 -12.92
CA ALA A 220 15.63 0.22 -12.05
C ALA A 220 15.75 -1.22 -12.58
N ALA A 221 15.51 -1.43 -13.88
CA ALA A 221 15.66 -2.73 -14.52
C ALA A 221 17.10 -3.24 -14.50
N GLU A 222 18.08 -2.38 -14.81
CA GLU A 222 19.52 -2.72 -14.72
C GLU A 222 19.93 -3.14 -13.32
N ASN A 223 19.49 -2.38 -12.30
CA ASN A 223 19.79 -2.70 -10.90
C ASN A 223 19.22 -4.05 -10.48
N LEU A 224 17.97 -4.36 -10.85
CA LEU A 224 17.36 -5.66 -10.56
C LEU A 224 18.09 -6.81 -11.26
N ARG A 225 18.42 -6.66 -12.57
CA ARG A 225 19.20 -7.66 -13.30
C ARG A 225 20.57 -7.87 -12.67
N GLY A 226 21.24 -6.78 -12.24
CA GLY A 226 22.51 -6.84 -11.51
C GLY A 226 22.43 -7.50 -10.12
N MET A 227 21.22 -7.68 -9.58
CA MET A 227 20.95 -8.43 -8.35
C MET A 227 20.54 -9.89 -8.61
N GLY A 228 20.49 -10.31 -9.88
CA GLY A 228 20.09 -11.66 -10.27
C GLY A 228 18.59 -11.84 -10.51
N VAL A 229 17.81 -10.74 -10.56
CA VAL A 229 16.39 -10.81 -10.91
C VAL A 229 16.22 -10.87 -12.42
N GLU A 230 15.50 -11.87 -12.91
CA GLU A 230 15.07 -11.96 -14.30
C GLU A 230 13.91 -11.00 -14.54
N VAL A 231 14.11 -9.96 -15.35
CA VAL A 231 13.09 -8.96 -15.67
C VAL A 231 12.50 -9.25 -17.03
N ARG A 232 11.22 -9.64 -17.06
CA ARG A 232 10.45 -9.93 -18.27
C ARG A 232 9.45 -8.80 -18.53
N LEU A 233 9.75 -7.98 -19.52
CA LEU A 233 8.89 -6.90 -19.99
C LEU A 233 8.02 -7.39 -21.17
N ASN A 234 6.96 -6.67 -21.48
CA ASN A 234 5.97 -7.03 -22.52
C ASN A 234 5.45 -8.46 -22.37
N THR A 235 5.34 -8.94 -21.12
CA THR A 235 4.96 -10.32 -20.82
C THR A 235 3.68 -10.33 -20.00
N MET A 236 2.64 -10.96 -20.56
CA MET A 236 1.35 -11.07 -19.91
C MET A 236 1.18 -12.40 -19.20
N VAL A 237 0.60 -12.35 -18.01
CA VAL A 237 0.11 -13.56 -17.32
C VAL A 237 -1.19 -14.00 -17.97
N THR A 238 -1.25 -15.24 -18.42
CA THR A 238 -2.44 -15.83 -19.06
C THR A 238 -3.22 -16.74 -18.14
N ASN A 239 -2.54 -17.42 -17.19
CA ASN A 239 -3.19 -18.25 -16.17
C ASN A 239 -2.36 -18.32 -14.89
N ILE A 240 -3.06 -18.52 -13.75
CA ILE A 240 -2.47 -18.87 -12.46
C ILE A 240 -3.32 -19.99 -11.87
N ASP A 241 -2.65 -21.06 -11.44
CA ASP A 241 -3.26 -22.20 -10.77
C ASP A 241 -2.38 -22.70 -9.59
N GLU A 242 -2.81 -23.75 -8.91
CA GLU A 242 -2.10 -24.33 -7.76
C GLU A 242 -0.68 -24.84 -8.09
N THR A 243 -0.37 -25.07 -9.35
CA THR A 243 0.90 -25.60 -9.82
C THR A 243 1.85 -24.50 -10.30
N GLY A 244 1.35 -23.29 -10.60
CA GLY A 244 2.21 -22.19 -11.05
C GLY A 244 1.51 -21.12 -11.87
N VAL A 245 2.32 -20.40 -12.65
CA VAL A 245 1.89 -19.27 -13.50
C VAL A 245 2.23 -19.55 -14.95
N THR A 246 1.34 -19.17 -15.85
CA THR A 246 1.55 -19.26 -17.31
C THR A 246 1.79 -17.86 -17.87
N LEU A 247 2.89 -17.70 -18.58
CA LEU A 247 3.33 -16.46 -19.24
C LEU A 247 3.30 -16.67 -20.76
N GLY A 248 2.26 -16.17 -21.43
CA GLY A 248 2.01 -16.56 -22.81
C GLY A 248 1.77 -18.07 -22.92
N ASP A 249 2.70 -18.80 -23.54
CA ASP A 249 2.67 -20.27 -23.67
C ASP A 249 3.61 -21.00 -22.68
N GLU A 250 4.45 -20.28 -21.94
CA GLU A 250 5.42 -20.84 -20.99
C GLU A 250 4.75 -21.01 -19.61
N LYS A 251 4.75 -22.24 -19.09
CA LYS A 251 4.35 -22.53 -17.71
C LYS A 251 5.55 -22.56 -16.78
N ILE A 252 5.51 -21.76 -15.72
CA ILE A 252 6.49 -21.72 -14.65
C ILE A 252 5.88 -22.39 -13.42
N GLU A 253 6.43 -23.54 -13.04
CA GLU A 253 5.98 -24.29 -11.86
C GLU A 253 6.55 -23.64 -10.60
N THR A 254 5.69 -23.05 -9.77
CA THR A 254 6.03 -22.47 -8.48
C THR A 254 4.79 -22.17 -7.67
N ARG A 255 4.88 -22.27 -6.35
CA ARG A 255 3.85 -21.81 -5.40
C ARG A 255 4.11 -20.38 -4.89
N ASN A 256 5.29 -19.82 -5.19
CA ASN A 256 5.71 -18.50 -4.71
C ASN A 256 5.37 -17.43 -5.74
N ILE A 257 4.10 -17.17 -5.93
CA ILE A 257 3.61 -16.14 -6.83
C ILE A 257 3.13 -14.95 -5.99
N ILE A 258 3.62 -13.75 -6.30
CA ILE A 258 3.24 -12.52 -5.59
C ILE A 258 2.61 -11.56 -6.58
N TRP A 259 1.36 -11.16 -6.30
CA TRP A 259 0.62 -10.24 -7.14
C TRP A 259 0.86 -8.78 -6.71
N ALA A 260 1.50 -8.01 -7.57
CA ALA A 260 1.77 -6.58 -7.39
C ALA A 260 1.17 -5.72 -8.53
N ALA A 261 0.32 -6.31 -9.38
CA ALA A 261 -0.27 -5.65 -10.53
C ALA A 261 -1.71 -5.23 -10.26
N GLY A 262 -2.05 -4.00 -10.69
CA GLY A 262 -3.42 -3.49 -10.65
C GLY A 262 -3.98 -3.18 -9.26
N ASN A 263 -4.79 -2.14 -9.21
CA ASN A 263 -5.54 -1.72 -8.03
C ASN A 263 -6.97 -1.38 -8.44
N ASN A 264 -7.95 -1.78 -7.64
CA ASN A 264 -9.34 -1.34 -7.74
C ASN A 264 -9.73 -0.63 -6.44
N ALA A 265 -10.65 0.32 -6.53
CA ALA A 265 -11.24 0.92 -5.34
C ALA A 265 -11.96 -0.14 -4.49
N SER A 266 -12.11 0.16 -3.20
CA SER A 266 -12.91 -0.68 -2.29
C SER A 266 -14.32 -0.92 -2.85
N PRO A 267 -14.85 -2.14 -2.75
CA PRO A 267 -16.22 -2.47 -3.18
C PRO A 267 -17.30 -1.58 -2.53
N LEU A 268 -17.03 -1.02 -1.37
CA LEU A 268 -17.92 -0.08 -0.69
C LEU A 268 -18.32 1.12 -1.57
N ILE A 269 -17.47 1.52 -2.52
CA ILE A 269 -17.80 2.63 -3.44
C ILE A 269 -18.97 2.28 -4.35
N LYS A 270 -19.15 1.01 -4.69
CA LYS A 270 -20.31 0.56 -5.48
C LYS A 270 -21.63 0.76 -4.72
N SER A 271 -21.64 0.53 -3.39
CA SER A 271 -22.85 0.72 -2.56
C SER A 271 -23.25 2.20 -2.45
N LEU A 272 -22.31 3.14 -2.71
CA LEU A 272 -22.61 4.56 -2.76
C LEU A 272 -23.50 4.94 -3.97
N GLY A 273 -23.53 4.11 -5.04
CA GLY A 273 -24.36 4.35 -6.23
C GLY A 273 -24.05 5.69 -6.92
N THR A 274 -22.79 6.11 -6.93
CA THR A 274 -22.27 7.28 -7.66
C THR A 274 -21.51 6.84 -8.90
N GLU A 275 -21.28 7.75 -9.83
CA GLU A 275 -20.48 7.49 -11.03
C GLU A 275 -19.05 7.07 -10.66
N THR A 276 -18.54 6.03 -11.36
CA THR A 276 -17.20 5.49 -11.12
C THR A 276 -16.41 5.31 -12.41
N ASP A 277 -15.09 5.32 -12.30
CA ASP A 277 -14.19 4.97 -13.39
C ASP A 277 -14.02 3.44 -13.53
N ARG A 278 -13.17 3.03 -14.50
CA ARG A 278 -12.88 1.60 -14.78
C ARG A 278 -12.27 0.85 -13.60
N MET A 279 -11.62 1.57 -12.66
CA MET A 279 -11.03 1.01 -11.44
C MET A 279 -12.03 1.01 -10.26
N GLY A 280 -13.29 1.40 -10.49
CA GLY A 280 -14.33 1.52 -9.47
C GLY A 280 -14.15 2.70 -8.52
N ARG A 281 -13.29 3.69 -8.85
CA ARG A 281 -13.09 4.89 -8.06
C ARG A 281 -14.22 5.88 -8.31
N ALA A 282 -14.78 6.46 -7.26
CA ALA A 282 -15.81 7.49 -7.39
C ALA A 282 -15.27 8.72 -8.14
N ILE A 283 -15.98 9.17 -9.16
CA ILE A 283 -15.69 10.43 -9.86
C ILE A 283 -16.16 11.56 -8.96
N VAL A 284 -15.20 12.35 -8.46
CA VAL A 284 -15.48 13.39 -7.48
C VAL A 284 -15.33 14.80 -8.06
N ARG A 285 -16.02 15.76 -7.46
CA ARG A 285 -15.88 17.19 -7.79
C ARG A 285 -14.55 17.75 -7.29
N GLU A 286 -14.25 18.99 -7.65
CA GLU A 286 -13.05 19.74 -7.24
C GLU A 286 -12.87 19.92 -5.71
N ASN A 287 -13.92 19.69 -4.93
CA ASN A 287 -13.90 19.67 -3.46
C ASN A 287 -13.93 18.26 -2.87
N CYS A 288 -13.69 17.23 -3.69
CA CYS A 288 -13.75 15.81 -3.34
C CYS A 288 -15.14 15.31 -2.93
N SER A 289 -16.23 16.07 -3.14
CA SER A 289 -17.60 15.58 -2.93
C SER A 289 -18.07 14.75 -4.13
N ILE A 290 -19.04 13.86 -3.91
CA ILE A 290 -19.74 13.17 -5.01
C ILE A 290 -20.67 14.14 -5.74
N GLN A 291 -21.10 13.77 -6.97
CA GLN A 291 -21.93 14.64 -7.79
C GLN A 291 -23.30 14.92 -7.15
N GLU A 292 -23.86 13.95 -6.43
CA GLU A 292 -25.23 13.98 -5.90
C GLU A 292 -25.33 14.59 -4.49
N SER A 293 -24.19 14.89 -3.83
CA SER A 293 -24.21 15.42 -2.46
C SER A 293 -23.00 16.27 -2.14
N ASP A 294 -23.25 17.39 -1.48
CA ASP A 294 -22.21 18.27 -0.95
C ASP A 294 -21.64 17.81 0.40
N ASP A 295 -22.32 16.88 1.07
CA ASP A 295 -21.98 16.41 2.42
C ASP A 295 -21.29 15.03 2.42
N ILE A 296 -21.18 14.39 1.25
CA ILE A 296 -20.53 13.08 1.08
C ILE A 296 -19.28 13.24 0.23
N PHE A 297 -18.14 12.83 0.79
CA PHE A 297 -16.82 12.98 0.17
C PHE A 297 -16.15 11.62 -0.01
N VAL A 298 -15.40 11.47 -1.10
CA VAL A 298 -14.54 10.30 -1.32
C VAL A 298 -13.10 10.79 -1.53
N VAL A 299 -12.15 10.18 -0.83
CA VAL A 299 -10.74 10.60 -0.84
C VAL A 299 -9.77 9.41 -0.89
N GLY A 300 -8.53 9.69 -1.28
CA GLY A 300 -7.47 8.69 -1.42
C GLY A 300 -7.70 7.78 -2.62
N ASP A 301 -7.27 6.53 -2.50
CA ASP A 301 -7.28 5.54 -3.59
C ASP A 301 -8.68 5.20 -4.11
N ALA A 302 -9.72 5.54 -3.35
CA ALA A 302 -11.12 5.32 -3.72
C ALA A 302 -11.71 6.44 -4.58
N ALA A 303 -11.01 7.58 -4.72
CA ALA A 303 -11.45 8.74 -5.48
C ALA A 303 -10.74 8.85 -6.83
N ASN A 304 -11.50 9.13 -7.89
CA ASN A 304 -10.97 9.64 -9.14
C ASN A 304 -11.10 11.16 -9.14
N PHE A 305 -10.04 11.84 -8.70
CA PHE A 305 -9.96 13.30 -8.71
C PHE A 305 -9.18 13.77 -9.92
N MET A 306 -9.82 14.61 -10.73
CA MET A 306 -9.21 15.17 -11.95
C MET A 306 -8.56 16.51 -11.66
N GLU A 307 -7.27 16.62 -11.95
CA GLU A 307 -6.51 17.88 -11.89
C GLU A 307 -5.79 18.11 -13.21
N ASN A 308 -6.01 19.26 -13.83
CA ASN A 308 -5.43 19.61 -15.14
C ASN A 308 -5.64 18.53 -16.22
N GLY A 309 -6.84 17.92 -16.25
CA GLY A 309 -7.20 16.89 -17.22
C GLY A 309 -6.58 15.50 -16.97
N LYS A 310 -5.90 15.30 -15.84
CA LYS A 310 -5.32 14.02 -15.45
C LYS A 310 -5.86 13.56 -14.09
N SER A 311 -6.12 12.28 -13.98
CA SER A 311 -6.48 11.66 -12.70
C SER A 311 -5.27 11.62 -11.77
N LEU A 312 -5.46 12.06 -10.52
CA LEU A 312 -4.41 11.92 -9.50
C LEU A 312 -4.13 10.45 -9.19
N PRO A 313 -2.86 10.11 -8.94
CA PRO A 313 -2.48 8.74 -8.61
C PRO A 313 -2.96 8.34 -7.20
N GLY A 314 -3.26 7.04 -7.00
CA GLY A 314 -3.56 6.46 -5.69
C GLY A 314 -2.28 6.27 -4.87
N ILE A 315 -1.79 7.34 -4.27
CA ILE A 315 -0.58 7.36 -3.44
C ILE A 315 -0.81 8.09 -2.12
N ALA A 316 -0.04 7.71 -1.10
CA ALA A 316 -0.16 8.26 0.25
C ALA A 316 -0.11 9.81 0.30
N PRO A 317 0.77 10.53 -0.44
CA PRO A 317 0.78 12.01 -0.44
C PRO A 317 -0.52 12.63 -0.92
N VAL A 318 -1.18 12.09 -1.95
CA VAL A 318 -2.51 12.55 -2.42
C VAL A 318 -3.54 12.32 -1.32
N ALA A 319 -3.64 11.10 -0.80
CA ALA A 319 -4.59 10.75 0.26
C ALA A 319 -4.44 11.65 1.50
N MET A 320 -3.20 11.90 1.94
CA MET A 320 -2.92 12.75 3.10
C MET A 320 -3.30 14.21 2.85
N GLN A 321 -3.08 14.75 1.66
CA GLN A 321 -3.43 16.13 1.32
C GLN A 321 -4.94 16.29 1.18
N GLN A 322 -5.63 15.34 0.54
CA GLN A 322 -7.09 15.34 0.47
C GLN A 322 -7.71 15.24 1.87
N GLY A 323 -7.22 14.37 2.74
CA GLY A 323 -7.72 14.27 4.11
C GLY A 323 -7.60 15.60 4.88
N ARG A 324 -6.46 16.28 4.79
CA ARG A 324 -6.28 17.61 5.41
C ARG A 324 -7.18 18.68 4.82
N TYR A 325 -7.34 18.64 3.51
CA TYR A 325 -8.22 19.56 2.79
C TYR A 325 -9.68 19.41 3.24
N ILE A 326 -10.22 18.18 3.30
CA ILE A 326 -11.57 17.92 3.76
C ILE A 326 -11.77 18.39 5.21
N GLY A 327 -10.78 18.17 6.08
CA GLY A 327 -10.86 18.68 7.45
C GLY A 327 -10.96 20.21 7.50
N LYS A 328 -10.17 20.91 6.68
CA LYS A 328 -10.28 22.37 6.54
C LYS A 328 -11.63 22.78 5.96
N LEU A 329 -12.14 22.06 4.95
CA LEU A 329 -13.43 22.30 4.32
C LEU A 329 -14.56 22.21 5.35
N ILE A 330 -14.64 21.10 6.09
CA ILE A 330 -15.68 20.88 7.09
C ILE A 330 -15.61 21.94 8.19
N LYS A 331 -14.41 22.24 8.70
CA LYS A 331 -14.24 23.30 9.70
C LYS A 331 -14.78 24.66 9.21
N ASN A 332 -14.43 25.06 8.00
CA ASN A 332 -14.89 26.34 7.45
C ASN A 332 -16.41 26.33 7.20
N ARG A 333 -16.99 25.23 6.71
CA ARG A 333 -18.45 25.11 6.55
C ARG A 333 -19.21 25.25 7.89
N LEU A 334 -18.67 24.73 8.98
CA LEU A 334 -19.24 24.91 10.31
C LEU A 334 -19.21 26.37 10.77
N GLU A 335 -18.28 27.14 10.24
CA GLU A 335 -18.12 28.58 10.51
C GLU A 335 -18.79 29.47 9.44
N GLY A 336 -19.51 28.86 8.46
CA GLY A 336 -20.19 29.59 7.37
C GLY A 336 -19.24 30.21 6.34
N ARG A 337 -18.05 29.65 6.18
CA ARG A 337 -17.01 30.12 5.25
C ARG A 337 -16.77 29.11 4.13
N ASP A 338 -16.53 29.58 2.93
CA ASP A 338 -16.06 28.76 1.81
C ASP A 338 -14.55 28.64 1.80
N ILE A 339 -14.08 27.60 1.14
CA ILE A 339 -12.67 27.41 0.84
C ILE A 339 -12.47 27.08 -0.63
N PRO A 340 -11.29 27.44 -1.20
CA PRO A 340 -10.98 27.12 -2.58
C PRO A 340 -10.98 25.58 -2.80
N ARG A 341 -11.09 25.19 -4.08
CA ARG A 341 -10.98 23.80 -4.53
C ARG A 341 -9.69 23.14 -4.02
N PHE A 342 -9.70 21.81 -3.97
CA PHE A 342 -8.49 21.05 -3.70
C PHE A 342 -7.46 21.27 -4.82
N ASN A 343 -6.21 21.43 -4.43
CA ASN A 343 -5.08 21.51 -5.32
C ASN A 343 -3.95 20.63 -4.77
N TYR A 344 -3.48 19.69 -5.57
CA TYR A 344 -2.42 18.76 -5.16
C TYR A 344 -1.04 19.41 -5.30
N SER A 345 -0.25 19.36 -4.25
CA SER A 345 1.16 19.75 -4.30
C SER A 345 2.01 18.51 -4.47
N ASP A 346 2.51 18.26 -5.69
CA ASP A 346 3.38 17.13 -5.97
C ASP A 346 4.72 17.29 -5.23
N LYS A 347 5.06 16.26 -4.45
CA LYS A 347 6.32 16.17 -3.69
C LYS A 347 7.34 15.26 -4.37
N GLY A 348 7.02 14.78 -5.56
CA GLY A 348 7.79 13.78 -6.27
C GLY A 348 7.47 12.36 -5.82
N SER A 349 8.08 11.42 -6.52
CA SER A 349 7.94 9.99 -6.32
C SER A 349 9.29 9.34 -6.11
N MET A 350 9.32 8.26 -5.32
CA MET A 350 10.54 7.48 -5.08
C MET A 350 10.22 6.00 -4.94
N ALA A 351 11.18 5.17 -5.35
CA ALA A 351 11.12 3.73 -5.18
C ALA A 351 12.52 3.21 -4.84
N THR A 352 12.60 2.26 -3.91
CA THR A 352 13.83 1.54 -3.65
C THR A 352 13.87 0.26 -4.49
N ILE A 353 15.06 -0.12 -4.92
CA ILE A 353 15.29 -1.32 -5.72
C ILE A 353 16.03 -2.36 -4.89
N GLY A 354 16.80 -1.88 -3.95
CA GLY A 354 17.59 -2.67 -3.02
C GLY A 354 18.48 -1.75 -2.18
N ARG A 355 19.35 -2.36 -1.39
CA ARG A 355 20.27 -1.63 -0.52
C ARG A 355 21.15 -0.66 -1.31
N ALA A 356 21.16 0.60 -0.88
CA ALA A 356 21.89 1.69 -1.52
C ALA A 356 21.47 1.98 -2.98
N LYS A 357 20.34 1.44 -3.41
CA LYS A 357 19.81 1.58 -4.77
C LYS A 357 18.37 2.05 -4.71
N ALA A 358 18.11 3.31 -5.02
CA ALA A 358 16.77 3.88 -5.15
C ALA A 358 16.73 4.85 -6.32
N ILE A 359 15.53 5.24 -6.69
CA ILE A 359 15.27 6.31 -7.65
C ILE A 359 14.34 7.35 -7.03
N PHE A 360 14.52 8.60 -7.45
CA PHE A 360 13.69 9.73 -7.07
C PHE A 360 13.44 10.62 -8.28
N GLN A 361 12.21 11.09 -8.40
CA GLN A 361 11.80 12.07 -9.41
C GLN A 361 10.85 13.10 -8.81
N ALA A 362 11.17 14.38 -8.98
CA ALA A 362 10.29 15.50 -8.65
C ALA A 362 10.44 16.57 -9.72
N GLY A 363 9.41 16.74 -10.54
CA GLY A 363 9.51 17.59 -11.74
C GLY A 363 10.68 17.15 -12.62
N ASN A 364 11.61 18.09 -12.89
CA ASN A 364 12.81 17.83 -13.70
C ASN A 364 13.99 17.22 -12.92
N ILE A 365 13.86 17.11 -11.58
CA ILE A 365 14.93 16.56 -10.75
C ILE A 365 14.82 15.03 -10.78
N LYS A 366 15.88 14.37 -11.24
CA LYS A 366 16.00 12.91 -11.33
C LYS A 366 17.27 12.47 -10.61
N LEU A 367 17.13 11.66 -9.56
CA LEU A 367 18.24 11.12 -8.80
C LEU A 367 18.15 9.59 -8.76
N SER A 368 19.31 8.94 -8.67
CA SER A 368 19.38 7.48 -8.54
C SER A 368 20.57 7.06 -7.68
N GLY A 369 20.58 5.82 -7.21
CA GLY A 369 21.65 5.23 -6.41
C GLY A 369 21.61 5.63 -4.94
N PHE A 370 22.78 5.79 -4.32
CA PHE A 370 22.92 5.95 -2.86
C PHE A 370 22.27 7.22 -2.31
N ILE A 371 22.41 8.35 -3.01
CA ILE A 371 21.81 9.62 -2.58
C ILE A 371 20.28 9.52 -2.56
N ALA A 372 19.69 8.98 -3.64
CA ALA A 372 18.25 8.74 -3.70
C ALA A 372 17.79 7.77 -2.60
N TRP A 373 18.62 6.78 -2.25
CA TRP A 373 18.33 5.82 -1.18
C TRP A 373 18.35 6.47 0.22
N ILE A 374 19.30 7.34 0.52
CA ILE A 374 19.30 8.11 1.78
C ILE A 374 18.08 9.01 1.87
N MET A 375 17.72 9.70 0.79
CA MET A 375 16.50 10.53 0.75
C MET A 375 15.25 9.68 0.96
N TRP A 376 15.17 8.53 0.32
CA TRP A 376 14.09 7.57 0.50
C TRP A 376 13.99 7.14 1.97
N ALA A 377 15.09 6.73 2.59
CA ALA A 377 15.13 6.30 3.98
C ALA A 377 14.68 7.42 4.93
N PHE A 378 15.20 8.62 4.76
CA PHE A 378 14.85 9.78 5.59
C PHE A 378 13.35 10.12 5.49
N ILE A 379 12.82 10.20 4.27
CA ILE A 379 11.42 10.55 4.05
C ILE A 379 10.49 9.48 4.64
N HIS A 380 10.79 8.20 4.45
CA HIS A 380 9.97 7.11 4.99
C HIS A 380 9.95 7.11 6.52
N ILE A 381 11.09 7.35 7.17
CA ILE A 381 11.16 7.50 8.64
C ILE A 381 10.33 8.72 9.10
N MET A 382 10.42 9.85 8.42
CA MET A 382 9.69 11.05 8.81
C MET A 382 8.17 10.90 8.72
N TYR A 383 7.68 10.17 7.72
CA TYR A 383 6.24 9.91 7.56
C TYR A 383 5.72 8.75 8.42
N LEU A 384 6.60 7.92 8.99
CA LEU A 384 6.21 6.82 9.86
C LEU A 384 5.54 7.33 11.14
N ILE A 385 4.44 6.70 11.53
CA ILE A 385 3.66 7.13 12.70
C ILE A 385 4.34 6.67 14.00
N GLY A 386 4.49 7.62 14.91
CA GLY A 386 5.01 7.40 16.26
C GLY A 386 6.53 7.49 16.35
N PHE A 387 7.01 8.17 17.39
CA PHE A 387 8.45 8.33 17.64
C PHE A 387 9.16 6.99 17.87
N ARG A 388 8.52 6.09 18.61
CA ARG A 388 9.03 4.74 18.87
C ARG A 388 9.30 3.96 17.58
N ASN A 389 8.34 3.98 16.64
CA ASN A 389 8.48 3.26 15.38
C ASN A 389 9.58 3.87 14.50
N ARG A 390 9.69 5.18 14.45
CA ARG A 390 10.78 5.87 13.72
C ARG A 390 12.16 5.45 14.24
N TYR A 391 12.34 5.46 15.56
CA TYR A 391 13.61 5.04 16.18
C TYR A 391 13.92 3.57 15.90
N ARG A 392 12.92 2.69 16.04
CA ARG A 392 13.08 1.25 15.80
C ARG A 392 13.45 0.94 14.35
N VAL A 393 12.68 1.45 13.40
CA VAL A 393 12.96 1.23 11.97
C VAL A 393 14.35 1.77 11.60
N MET A 394 14.71 2.94 12.11
CA MET A 394 16.06 3.49 11.90
C MET A 394 17.14 2.56 12.47
N ALA A 395 16.98 2.07 13.69
CA ALA A 395 17.93 1.16 14.33
C ALA A 395 18.02 -0.19 13.59
N GLU A 396 16.87 -0.76 13.20
CA GLU A 396 16.82 -2.00 12.41
C GLU A 396 17.47 -1.82 11.03
N TRP A 397 17.26 -0.70 10.36
CA TRP A 397 17.92 -0.44 9.08
C TRP A 397 19.43 -0.28 9.22
N VAL A 398 19.92 0.42 10.25
CA VAL A 398 21.36 0.53 10.54
C VAL A 398 21.94 -0.86 10.85
N TRP A 399 21.27 -1.62 11.70
CA TRP A 399 21.69 -2.99 12.03
C TRP A 399 21.71 -3.89 10.80
N TYR A 400 20.61 -3.91 10.04
CA TYR A 400 20.53 -4.69 8.80
C TYR A 400 21.56 -4.23 7.76
N TYR A 401 21.81 -2.94 7.68
CA TYR A 401 22.84 -2.38 6.78
C TYR A 401 24.24 -2.90 7.11
N ILE A 402 24.56 -3.15 8.37
CA ILE A 402 25.88 -3.65 8.80
C ILE A 402 25.93 -5.18 8.79
N SER A 403 24.92 -5.85 9.35
CA SER A 403 24.97 -7.28 9.69
C SER A 403 24.36 -8.21 8.64
N PHE A 404 23.43 -7.73 7.80
CA PHE A 404 22.55 -8.54 6.94
C PHE A 404 21.69 -9.55 7.71
N LYS A 405 21.42 -9.32 8.99
CA LYS A 405 20.63 -10.20 9.85
C LYS A 405 19.33 -9.53 10.28
N PRO A 406 18.23 -9.65 9.50
CA PRO A 406 16.92 -9.18 9.94
C PRO A 406 16.39 -10.08 11.07
N GLY A 407 15.66 -9.45 12.02
CA GLY A 407 15.18 -10.14 13.22
C GLY A 407 13.87 -10.92 13.08
N ALA A 408 13.11 -10.73 12.00
CA ALA A 408 11.72 -11.19 11.90
C ALA A 408 11.54 -12.48 11.05
N ARG A 409 12.44 -13.46 11.17
CA ARG A 409 12.47 -14.72 10.38
C ARG A 409 11.83 -15.89 11.10
N LEU A 410 10.70 -15.69 11.72
CA LEU A 410 9.93 -16.74 12.38
C LEU A 410 8.72 -17.13 11.52
N ILE A 411 8.45 -18.42 11.44
CA ILE A 411 7.30 -19.03 10.77
C ILE A 411 6.23 -19.31 11.80
#